data_f50ecd9902fff0eb1bfe4f3047021b3b
#
_entry.id   f50ecd9902fff0eb1bfe4f3047021b3b
#
_cell.length_a   1.000
_cell.length_b   1.000
_cell.length_c   1.000
_cell.angle_alpha   90.00
_cell.angle_beta   90.00
_cell.angle_gamma   90.00
#
_symmetry.space_group_name_H-M   'P 1'
#
loop_
_entity.id
_entity.type
_entity.pdbx_description
1 polymer ?
#
loop_
_entity_poly.entity_id
_entity_poly.type
_entity_poly.pdbx_seq_one_letter_code
_entity_poly.pdbx_strand_id
1 'polypeptide(L)'
;MPEYEFTSEDKYIAALRKQIEEIKKIKSEEEFKINAEIPEWYQSMPQGSETVMYARGSATSADLDNSEQRAVENALIKLSTQMNNRINTKTNIAVKEAGVDADLTLKTEMKRITSIVVKQATVTGYKIHKTKMAPLANGKYRTFIVIEFPLSLAYKAYLTNLENSTSVSGNMDKLKNTEAFKELEEYVNNFTGA
;
A
#
# COMPACT_ATOMS: atom_id res chain seq x y z
N MET A 1 28.01 -57.74 -24.57
CA MET A 1 27.00 -56.65 -24.50
C MET A 1 27.47 -55.61 -25.52
N PRO A 2 26.63 -55.18 -26.46
CA PRO A 2 27.01 -54.14 -27.40
C PRO A 2 27.24 -52.82 -26.62
N GLU A 3 28.41 -52.19 -26.82
CA GLU A 3 28.65 -50.81 -26.38
C GLU A 3 27.68 -49.86 -27.09
N TYR A 4 26.91 -49.13 -26.34
CA TYR A 4 25.98 -48.11 -26.89
C TYR A 4 26.82 -46.91 -27.31
N GLU A 5 27.06 -46.75 -28.61
CA GLU A 5 27.66 -45.51 -29.14
C GLU A 5 26.63 -44.42 -29.15
N PHE A 6 26.86 -43.38 -28.30
CA PHE A 6 26.04 -42.18 -28.30
C PHE A 6 25.99 -41.52 -29.67
N THR A 7 24.83 -41.34 -30.23
CA THR A 7 24.59 -40.63 -31.48
C THR A 7 24.96 -39.15 -31.34
N SER A 8 25.16 -38.45 -32.44
CA SER A 8 25.40 -36.98 -32.47
C SER A 8 24.22 -36.22 -31.81
N GLU A 9 23.01 -36.77 -31.94
CA GLU A 9 21.78 -36.24 -31.36
C GLU A 9 21.76 -36.38 -29.85
N ASP A 10 22.21 -37.50 -29.29
CA ASP A 10 22.33 -37.70 -27.85
C ASP A 10 23.33 -36.72 -27.21
N LYS A 11 24.43 -36.46 -27.89
CA LYS A 11 25.45 -35.47 -27.47
C LYS A 11 24.89 -34.04 -27.46
N TYR A 12 24.07 -33.69 -28.47
CA TYR A 12 23.40 -32.40 -28.57
C TYR A 12 22.37 -32.20 -27.45
N ILE A 13 21.54 -33.22 -27.22
CA ILE A 13 20.55 -33.21 -26.11
C ILE A 13 21.24 -33.10 -24.75
N ALA A 14 22.35 -33.79 -24.53
CA ALA A 14 23.09 -33.68 -23.28
C ALA A 14 23.69 -32.28 -23.07
N ALA A 15 24.17 -31.64 -24.13
CA ALA A 15 24.67 -30.26 -24.09
C ALA A 15 23.55 -29.26 -23.76
N LEU A 16 22.39 -29.41 -24.39
CA LEU A 16 21.23 -28.57 -24.10
C LEU A 16 20.75 -28.70 -22.65
N ARG A 17 20.68 -29.94 -22.14
CA ARG A 17 20.33 -30.18 -20.72
C ARG A 17 21.29 -29.49 -19.77
N LYS A 18 22.58 -29.55 -20.04
CA LYS A 18 23.61 -28.87 -19.25
C LYS A 18 23.42 -27.34 -19.26
N GLN A 19 23.16 -26.77 -20.42
CA GLN A 19 22.87 -25.32 -20.54
C GLN A 19 21.61 -24.93 -19.76
N ILE A 20 20.54 -25.73 -19.81
CA ILE A 20 19.31 -25.49 -19.06
C ILE A 20 19.57 -25.52 -17.54
N GLU A 21 20.40 -26.48 -17.06
CA GLU A 21 20.75 -26.55 -15.65
C GLU A 21 21.60 -25.36 -15.19
N GLU A 22 22.56 -24.91 -16.02
CA GLU A 22 23.35 -23.70 -15.76
C GLU A 22 22.46 -22.45 -15.69
N ILE A 23 21.50 -22.30 -16.63
CA ILE A 23 20.55 -21.19 -16.61
C ILE A 23 19.66 -21.23 -15.34
N LYS A 24 19.18 -22.41 -14.95
CA LYS A 24 18.40 -22.57 -13.71
C LYS A 24 19.20 -22.19 -12.48
N LYS A 25 20.47 -22.60 -12.42
CA LYS A 25 21.39 -22.28 -11.33
C LYS A 25 21.62 -20.76 -11.23
N ILE A 26 21.92 -20.12 -12.37
CA ILE A 26 22.11 -18.66 -12.43
C ILE A 26 20.84 -17.93 -11.95
N LYS A 27 19.66 -18.34 -12.42
CA LYS A 27 18.39 -17.75 -11.97
C LYS A 27 18.16 -17.92 -10.47
N SER A 28 18.43 -19.10 -9.92
CA SER A 28 18.28 -19.34 -8.47
C SER A 28 19.26 -18.54 -7.62
N GLU A 29 20.50 -18.36 -8.09
CA GLU A 29 21.50 -17.52 -7.43
C GLU A 29 21.11 -16.02 -7.50
N GLU A 30 20.56 -15.56 -8.62
CA GLU A 30 20.04 -14.19 -8.77
C GLU A 30 18.82 -13.96 -7.87
N GLU A 31 17.87 -14.91 -7.81
CA GLU A 31 16.73 -14.84 -6.90
C GLU A 31 17.16 -14.83 -5.44
N PHE A 32 18.15 -15.63 -5.08
CA PHE A 32 18.71 -15.64 -3.72
C PHE A 32 19.39 -14.30 -3.37
N LYS A 33 20.18 -13.74 -4.29
CA LYS A 33 20.79 -12.40 -4.10
C LYS A 33 19.75 -11.30 -3.98
N ILE A 34 18.69 -11.33 -4.81
CA ILE A 34 17.58 -10.39 -4.74
C ILE A 34 16.89 -10.46 -3.38
N ASN A 35 16.66 -11.66 -2.86
CA ASN A 35 16.04 -11.85 -1.55
C ASN A 35 16.95 -11.44 -0.38
N ALA A 36 18.25 -11.67 -0.47
CA ALA A 36 19.22 -11.22 0.52
C ALA A 36 19.38 -9.68 0.57
N GLU A 37 18.99 -8.97 -0.48
CA GLU A 37 19.06 -7.51 -0.54
C GLU A 37 17.81 -6.81 0.01
N ILE A 38 16.73 -7.54 0.33
CA ILE A 38 15.52 -6.95 0.90
C ILE A 38 15.86 -6.41 2.29
N PRO A 39 15.69 -5.09 2.53
CA PRO A 39 16.02 -4.53 3.84
C PRO A 39 15.14 -5.13 4.94
N GLU A 40 15.72 -5.35 6.11
CA GLU A 40 14.99 -5.88 7.26
C GLU A 40 13.79 -5.00 7.63
N TRP A 41 13.97 -3.67 7.60
CA TRP A 41 12.90 -2.72 7.86
C TRP A 41 11.76 -2.74 6.82
N TYR A 42 12.02 -3.28 5.62
CA TYR A 42 10.99 -3.48 4.60
C TYR A 42 10.18 -4.75 4.87
N GLN A 43 10.82 -5.78 5.41
CA GLN A 43 10.14 -7.01 5.83
C GLN A 43 9.33 -6.78 7.12
N SER A 44 9.96 -6.12 8.10
CA SER A 44 9.39 -5.78 9.41
C SER A 44 9.04 -4.29 9.48
N MET A 45 8.08 -3.88 8.63
CA MET A 45 7.60 -2.49 8.59
C MET A 45 6.95 -2.11 9.94
N PRO A 46 7.10 -0.85 10.41
CA PRO A 46 6.40 -0.38 11.59
C PRO A 46 4.89 -0.63 11.49
N GLN A 47 4.29 -1.05 12.60
CA GLN A 47 2.84 -1.17 12.68
C GLN A 47 2.24 0.23 12.80
N GLY A 48 1.19 0.50 12.02
CA GLY A 48 0.42 1.72 12.14
C GLY A 48 -0.38 1.77 13.45
N SER A 49 -0.79 2.97 13.82
CA SER A 49 -1.71 3.25 14.93
C SER A 49 -3.04 3.76 14.38
N GLU A 50 -3.91 4.22 15.28
CA GLU A 50 -5.15 4.91 14.88
C GLU A 50 -4.89 6.29 14.25
N THR A 51 -3.70 6.86 14.46
CA THR A 51 -3.32 8.20 13.96
C THR A 51 -2.26 8.18 12.87
N VAL A 52 -1.52 7.10 12.72
CA VAL A 52 -0.43 6.98 11.74
C VAL A 52 -0.54 5.68 10.96
N MET A 53 -0.34 5.78 9.66
CA MET A 53 -0.31 4.63 8.75
C MET A 53 1.05 4.52 8.08
N TYR A 54 1.46 3.28 7.84
CA TYR A 54 2.64 2.95 7.03
C TYR A 54 2.24 2.09 5.84
N ALA A 55 2.88 2.36 4.70
CA ALA A 55 2.73 1.50 3.53
C ALA A 55 4.09 1.29 2.87
N ARG A 56 4.31 0.08 2.36
CA ARG A 56 5.54 -0.27 1.65
C ARG A 56 5.30 -0.48 0.17
N GLY A 57 6.25 0.00 -0.63
CA GLY A 57 6.29 -0.23 -2.07
C GLY A 57 7.66 -0.67 -2.53
N SER A 58 7.72 -1.39 -3.62
CA SER A 58 8.97 -1.69 -4.31
C SER A 58 8.72 -1.76 -5.80
N ALA A 59 9.75 -1.40 -6.58
CA ALA A 59 9.72 -1.53 -8.03
C ALA A 59 11.13 -1.80 -8.56
N THR A 60 11.18 -2.32 -9.78
CA THR A 60 12.42 -2.53 -10.52
C THR A 60 12.30 -1.84 -11.87
N SER A 61 13.33 -1.09 -12.26
CA SER A 61 13.41 -0.40 -13.55
C SER A 61 14.84 -0.40 -14.07
N ALA A 62 15.02 -0.17 -15.38
CA ALA A 62 16.33 0.10 -15.96
C ALA A 62 16.86 1.49 -15.58
N ASP A 63 15.97 2.39 -15.21
CA ASP A 63 16.26 3.73 -14.75
C ASP A 63 15.99 3.87 -13.25
N LEU A 64 16.89 4.56 -12.54
CA LEU A 64 16.85 4.69 -11.09
C LEU A 64 15.64 5.50 -10.63
N ASP A 65 15.39 6.65 -11.26
CA ASP A 65 14.31 7.57 -10.88
C ASP A 65 12.93 6.91 -11.14
N ASN A 66 12.81 6.19 -12.26
CA ASN A 66 11.62 5.39 -12.55
C ASN A 66 11.41 4.26 -11.54
N SER A 67 12.48 3.65 -11.04
CA SER A 67 12.40 2.64 -9.99
C SER A 67 11.85 3.23 -8.70
N GLU A 68 12.32 4.43 -8.31
CA GLU A 68 11.85 5.14 -7.12
C GLU A 68 10.39 5.57 -7.27
N GLN A 69 10.06 6.27 -8.35
CA GLN A 69 8.70 6.74 -8.60
C GLN A 69 7.68 5.60 -8.54
N ARG A 70 7.94 4.49 -9.21
CA ARG A 70 7.05 3.32 -9.18
C ARG A 70 6.97 2.66 -7.81
N ALA A 71 8.05 2.68 -7.03
CA ALA A 71 8.02 2.18 -5.66
C ALA A 71 7.12 3.04 -4.77
N VAL A 72 7.17 4.37 -4.92
CA VAL A 72 6.26 5.31 -4.25
C VAL A 72 4.82 5.07 -4.67
N GLU A 73 4.54 4.98 -5.97
CA GLU A 73 3.20 4.69 -6.50
C GLU A 73 2.61 3.40 -5.91
N ASN A 74 3.40 2.33 -5.86
CA ASN A 74 3.01 1.05 -5.26
C ASN A 74 2.72 1.17 -3.75
N ALA A 75 3.46 2.00 -3.02
CA ALA A 75 3.19 2.29 -1.62
C ALA A 75 1.90 3.10 -1.45
N LEU A 76 1.68 4.12 -2.28
CA LEU A 76 0.48 4.97 -2.26
C LEU A 76 -0.80 4.19 -2.59
N ILE A 77 -0.76 3.23 -3.52
CA ILE A 77 -1.89 2.35 -3.81
C ILE A 77 -2.29 1.55 -2.56
N LYS A 78 -1.31 0.99 -1.84
CA LYS A 78 -1.57 0.25 -0.60
C LYS A 78 -2.09 1.16 0.51
N LEU A 79 -1.50 2.36 0.65
CA LEU A 79 -1.93 3.36 1.61
C LEU A 79 -3.39 3.75 1.37
N SER A 80 -3.76 4.06 0.12
CA SER A 80 -5.12 4.45 -0.25
C SER A 80 -6.14 3.36 0.07
N THR A 81 -5.81 2.10 -0.20
CA THR A 81 -6.66 0.95 0.14
C THR A 81 -6.88 0.82 1.64
N GLN A 82 -5.81 0.92 2.43
CA GLN A 82 -5.88 0.85 3.89
C GLN A 82 -6.69 2.02 4.48
N MET A 83 -6.46 3.24 4.00
CA MET A 83 -7.17 4.45 4.41
C MET A 83 -8.66 4.35 4.11
N ASN A 84 -9.00 3.93 2.88
CA ASN A 84 -10.39 3.72 2.47
C ASN A 84 -11.10 2.72 3.39
N ASN A 85 -10.44 1.60 3.70
CA ASN A 85 -10.99 0.60 4.62
C ASN A 85 -11.20 1.15 6.03
N ARG A 86 -10.23 1.90 6.58
CA ARG A 86 -10.35 2.47 7.93
C ARG A 86 -11.48 3.49 8.02
N ILE A 87 -11.55 4.46 7.10
CA ILE A 87 -12.61 5.46 7.09
C ILE A 87 -13.98 4.80 6.94
N ASN A 88 -14.13 3.87 5.99
CA ASN A 88 -15.39 3.17 5.78
C ASN A 88 -15.81 2.32 6.99
N THR A 89 -14.86 1.70 7.70
CA THR A 89 -15.16 0.94 8.92
C THR A 89 -15.73 1.85 10.00
N LYS A 90 -15.07 2.97 10.32
CA LYS A 90 -15.56 3.96 11.29
C LYS A 90 -16.90 4.55 10.87
N THR A 91 -17.07 4.89 9.60
CA THR A 91 -18.33 5.36 9.01
C THR A 91 -19.47 4.36 9.22
N ASN A 92 -19.25 3.08 8.90
CA ASN A 92 -20.27 2.06 9.05
C ASN A 92 -20.66 1.83 10.52
N ILE A 93 -19.71 1.92 11.45
CA ILE A 93 -19.99 1.86 12.89
C ILE A 93 -20.86 3.06 13.29
N ALA A 94 -20.45 4.29 12.96
CA ALA A 94 -21.20 5.49 13.28
C ALA A 94 -22.65 5.49 12.73
N VAL A 95 -22.83 5.04 11.50
CA VAL A 95 -24.15 4.93 10.86
C VAL A 95 -25.05 3.93 11.59
N LYS A 96 -24.51 2.80 12.05
CA LYS A 96 -25.24 1.80 12.84
C LYS A 96 -25.59 2.33 14.25
N GLU A 97 -24.62 2.93 14.95
CA GLU A 97 -24.84 3.53 16.28
C GLU A 97 -25.88 4.65 16.24
N ALA A 98 -25.89 5.45 15.15
CA ALA A 98 -26.87 6.49 14.94
C ALA A 98 -28.28 5.98 14.56
N GLY A 99 -28.44 4.70 14.27
CA GLY A 99 -29.71 4.10 13.82
C GLY A 99 -30.19 4.61 12.46
N VAL A 100 -29.26 4.98 11.58
CA VAL A 100 -29.54 5.52 10.22
C VAL A 100 -28.98 4.62 9.11
N ASP A 101 -28.72 3.38 9.42
CA ASP A 101 -28.13 2.39 8.52
C ASP A 101 -29.02 1.99 7.34
N ALA A 102 -30.32 2.27 7.39
CA ALA A 102 -31.25 2.11 6.27
C ALA A 102 -31.22 3.26 5.25
N ASP A 103 -30.61 4.42 5.59
CA ASP A 103 -30.51 5.56 4.69
C ASP A 103 -29.43 5.35 3.61
N LEU A 104 -29.86 4.94 2.41
CA LEU A 104 -28.98 4.67 1.28
C LEU A 104 -28.35 5.96 0.72
N THR A 105 -29.05 7.08 0.79
CA THR A 105 -28.54 8.37 0.32
C THR A 105 -27.38 8.83 1.18
N LEU A 106 -27.55 8.77 2.50
CA LEU A 106 -26.50 9.06 3.45
C LEU A 106 -25.26 8.17 3.22
N LYS A 107 -25.44 6.86 3.15
CA LYS A 107 -24.34 5.92 2.90
C LYS A 107 -23.60 6.19 1.60
N THR A 108 -24.33 6.50 0.53
CA THR A 108 -23.74 6.79 -0.77
C THR A 108 -22.90 8.05 -0.71
N GLU A 109 -23.41 9.10 -0.06
CA GLU A 109 -22.69 10.36 0.11
C GLU A 109 -21.44 10.19 0.97
N MET A 110 -21.53 9.47 2.09
CA MET A 110 -20.37 9.20 2.94
C MET A 110 -19.27 8.41 2.20
N LYS A 111 -19.62 7.43 1.37
CA LYS A 111 -18.67 6.71 0.50
C LYS A 111 -18.03 7.65 -0.54
N ARG A 112 -18.83 8.56 -1.13
CA ARG A 112 -18.32 9.57 -2.08
C ARG A 112 -17.29 10.47 -1.41
N ILE A 113 -17.60 10.98 -0.21
CA ILE A 113 -16.71 11.81 0.59
C ILE A 113 -15.42 11.04 0.92
N THR A 114 -15.52 9.78 1.38
CA THR A 114 -14.34 8.92 1.62
C THR A 114 -13.44 8.84 0.39
N SER A 115 -14.03 8.62 -0.78
CA SER A 115 -13.25 8.51 -2.04
C SER A 115 -12.53 9.81 -2.40
N ILE A 116 -13.14 10.96 -2.15
CA ILE A 116 -12.52 12.29 -2.37
C ILE A 116 -11.35 12.47 -1.42
N VAL A 117 -11.55 12.22 -0.13
CA VAL A 117 -10.52 12.36 0.91
C VAL A 117 -9.32 11.46 0.63
N VAL A 118 -9.56 10.19 0.29
CA VAL A 118 -8.49 9.25 -0.04
C VAL A 118 -7.68 9.72 -1.26
N LYS A 119 -8.33 10.21 -2.31
CA LYS A 119 -7.64 10.78 -3.48
C LYS A 119 -6.78 11.99 -3.11
N GLN A 120 -7.29 12.90 -2.31
CA GLN A 120 -6.54 14.09 -1.88
C GLN A 120 -5.34 13.70 -0.99
N ALA A 121 -5.54 12.80 -0.04
CA ALA A 121 -4.52 12.34 0.87
C ALA A 121 -3.36 11.64 0.16
N THR A 122 -3.62 10.88 -0.91
CA THR A 122 -2.57 10.19 -1.68
C THR A 122 -1.70 11.13 -2.52
N VAL A 123 -2.15 12.35 -2.78
CA VAL A 123 -1.37 13.36 -3.52
C VAL A 123 -0.49 14.19 -2.58
N THR A 124 -0.96 14.40 -1.35
CA THR A 124 -0.30 15.27 -0.37
C THR A 124 -0.33 14.67 1.02
N GLY A 125 0.69 14.97 1.83
CA GLY A 125 0.70 14.65 3.26
C GLY A 125 1.41 13.37 3.66
N TYR A 126 1.88 12.53 2.73
CA TYR A 126 2.79 11.44 3.07
C TYR A 126 4.23 11.92 3.19
N LYS A 127 5.02 11.21 3.99
CA LYS A 127 6.46 11.38 4.10
C LYS A 127 7.15 10.06 3.76
N ILE A 128 8.31 10.13 3.13
CA ILE A 128 9.17 8.95 2.97
C ILE A 128 9.79 8.65 4.33
N HIS A 129 9.44 7.50 4.90
CA HIS A 129 9.96 7.04 6.18
C HIS A 129 11.32 6.37 6.02
N LYS A 130 11.44 5.46 5.03
CA LYS A 130 12.69 4.78 4.65
C LYS A 130 12.71 4.48 3.16
N THR A 131 13.91 4.58 2.57
CA THR A 131 14.16 4.16 1.19
C THR A 131 15.50 3.44 1.09
N LYS A 132 15.60 2.46 0.20
CA LYS A 132 16.84 1.83 -0.23
C LYS A 132 16.75 1.52 -1.71
N MET A 133 17.76 1.93 -2.44
CA MET A 133 17.96 1.60 -3.85
C MET A 133 19.13 0.62 -3.97
N ALA A 134 18.99 -0.39 -4.79
CA ALA A 134 19.99 -1.41 -5.03
C ALA A 134 20.17 -1.65 -6.53
N PRO A 135 21.39 -1.60 -7.06
CA PRO A 135 21.67 -2.06 -8.41
C PRO A 135 21.56 -3.58 -8.47
N LEU A 136 20.99 -4.10 -9.55
CA LEU A 136 20.87 -5.52 -9.83
C LEU A 136 21.94 -5.96 -10.84
N ALA A 137 22.30 -7.24 -10.81
CA ALA A 137 23.30 -7.82 -11.71
C ALA A 137 22.96 -7.65 -13.23
N ASN A 138 21.68 -7.48 -13.56
CA ASN A 138 21.19 -7.27 -14.92
C ASN A 138 21.17 -5.80 -15.37
N GLY A 139 21.84 -4.90 -14.64
CA GLY A 139 21.92 -3.48 -14.95
C GLY A 139 20.65 -2.68 -14.61
N LYS A 140 19.67 -3.29 -13.93
CA LYS A 140 18.48 -2.59 -13.43
C LYS A 140 18.68 -2.13 -11.98
N TYR A 141 17.79 -1.26 -11.54
CA TYR A 141 17.73 -0.78 -10.16
C TYR A 141 16.45 -1.29 -9.49
N ARG A 142 16.57 -1.68 -8.24
CA ARG A 142 15.43 -2.02 -7.40
C ARG A 142 15.33 -1.04 -6.24
N THR A 143 14.17 -0.44 -6.07
CA THR A 143 13.89 0.47 -4.96
C THR A 143 12.91 -0.18 -3.99
N PHE A 144 13.23 -0.06 -2.70
CA PHE A 144 12.36 -0.39 -1.58
C PHE A 144 12.04 0.91 -0.84
N ILE A 145 10.77 1.13 -0.52
CA ILE A 145 10.32 2.33 0.16
C ILE A 145 9.28 2.00 1.22
N VAL A 146 9.30 2.71 2.33
CA VAL A 146 8.21 2.79 3.30
C VAL A 146 7.81 4.25 3.40
N ILE A 147 6.54 4.52 3.22
CA ILE A 147 5.93 5.83 3.43
C ILE A 147 5.15 5.83 4.73
N GLU A 148 5.09 6.99 5.35
CA GLU A 148 4.30 7.30 6.55
C GLU A 148 3.26 8.34 6.21
N PHE A 149 2.06 8.19 6.75
CA PHE A 149 0.96 9.12 6.58
C PHE A 149 0.23 9.35 7.92
N PRO A 150 0.08 10.62 8.34
CA PRO A 150 -0.72 10.96 9.52
C PRO A 150 -2.20 10.86 9.18
N LEU A 151 -2.85 9.80 9.64
CA LEU A 151 -4.26 9.50 9.34
C LEU A 151 -5.23 10.56 9.87
N SER A 152 -4.82 11.30 10.90
CA SER A 152 -5.57 12.44 11.45
C SER A 152 -5.87 13.50 10.40
N LEU A 153 -4.98 13.71 9.42
CA LEU A 153 -5.23 14.63 8.29
C LEU A 153 -6.41 14.16 7.43
N ALA A 154 -6.47 12.85 7.15
CA ALA A 154 -7.59 12.29 6.40
C ALA A 154 -8.89 12.35 7.20
N TYR A 155 -8.87 12.07 8.49
CA TYR A 155 -10.03 12.20 9.36
C TYR A 155 -10.52 13.65 9.43
N LYS A 156 -9.62 14.63 9.58
CA LYS A 156 -9.98 16.05 9.56
C LYS A 156 -10.68 16.42 8.25
N ALA A 157 -10.08 16.05 7.11
CA ALA A 157 -10.68 16.30 5.80
C ALA A 157 -12.04 15.60 5.66
N TYR A 158 -12.18 14.37 6.17
CA TYR A 158 -13.42 13.62 6.14
C TYR A 158 -14.52 14.30 6.95
N LEU A 159 -14.26 14.66 8.20
CA LEU A 159 -15.23 15.36 9.07
C LEU A 159 -15.67 16.71 8.47
N THR A 160 -14.70 17.50 7.97
CA THR A 160 -15.00 18.77 7.30
C THR A 160 -15.93 18.60 6.08
N ASN A 161 -15.67 17.57 5.25
CA ASN A 161 -16.52 17.29 4.10
C ASN A 161 -17.91 16.79 4.49
N LEU A 162 -18.04 16.01 5.58
CA LEU A 162 -19.34 15.60 6.10
C LEU A 162 -20.16 16.80 6.58
N GLU A 163 -19.55 17.71 7.34
CA GLU A 163 -20.22 18.92 7.85
C GLU A 163 -20.71 19.84 6.73
N ASN A 164 -19.97 19.91 5.64
CA ASN A 164 -20.32 20.72 4.46
C ASN A 164 -21.31 20.03 3.51
N SER A 165 -21.68 18.77 3.75
CA SER A 165 -22.58 18.02 2.86
C SER A 165 -24.04 18.22 3.26
N THR A 166 -24.83 18.80 2.35
CA THR A 166 -26.28 18.96 2.54
C THR A 166 -27.00 17.61 2.66
N SER A 167 -26.52 16.58 2.00
CA SER A 167 -27.09 15.23 2.07
C SER A 167 -26.87 14.54 3.42
N VAL A 168 -25.89 14.99 4.21
CA VAL A 168 -25.56 14.46 5.53
C VAL A 168 -26.17 15.30 6.63
N SER A 169 -26.43 16.59 6.40
CA SER A 169 -26.83 17.60 7.39
C SER A 169 -28.02 17.15 8.25
N GLY A 170 -29.03 16.52 7.66
CA GLY A 170 -30.21 16.02 8.39
C GLY A 170 -29.93 14.89 9.41
N ASN A 171 -28.79 14.22 9.30
CA ASN A 171 -28.37 13.15 10.20
C ASN A 171 -27.13 13.52 11.04
N MET A 172 -26.58 14.72 10.85
CA MET A 172 -25.30 15.10 11.47
C MET A 172 -25.34 15.02 13.02
N ASP A 173 -26.41 15.52 13.66
CA ASP A 173 -26.52 15.46 15.12
C ASP A 173 -26.55 14.02 15.64
N LYS A 174 -27.21 13.11 14.92
CA LYS A 174 -27.23 11.69 15.30
C LYS A 174 -25.85 11.08 15.16
N LEU A 175 -25.12 11.40 14.08
CA LEU A 175 -23.75 10.91 13.85
C LEU A 175 -22.78 11.44 14.91
N LYS A 176 -22.82 12.75 15.22
CA LYS A 176 -21.96 13.38 16.25
C LYS A 176 -22.16 12.79 17.66
N ASN A 177 -23.32 12.25 17.93
CA ASN A 177 -23.60 11.59 19.22
C ASN A 177 -23.04 10.16 19.32
N THR A 178 -22.56 9.57 18.23
CA THR A 178 -21.99 8.21 18.22
C THR A 178 -20.58 8.18 18.80
N GLU A 179 -20.20 7.04 19.37
CA GLU A 179 -18.86 6.84 19.92
C GLU A 179 -17.82 6.87 18.78
N ALA A 180 -18.11 6.18 17.67
CA ALA A 180 -17.21 6.15 16.52
C ALA A 180 -16.93 7.55 15.94
N PHE A 181 -17.88 8.48 15.98
CA PHE A 181 -17.67 9.85 15.49
C PHE A 181 -16.83 10.66 16.48
N LYS A 182 -17.08 10.53 17.78
CA LYS A 182 -16.29 11.18 18.84
C LYS A 182 -14.83 10.73 18.80
N GLU A 183 -14.56 9.43 18.58
CA GLU A 183 -13.20 8.94 18.39
C GLU A 183 -12.50 9.59 17.20
N LEU A 184 -13.19 9.80 16.07
CA LEU A 184 -12.61 10.51 14.92
C LEU A 184 -12.26 11.96 15.26
N GLU A 185 -13.15 12.68 15.99
CA GLU A 185 -12.88 14.04 16.46
C GLU A 185 -11.70 14.07 17.44
N GLU A 186 -11.60 13.10 18.34
CA GLU A 186 -10.47 12.98 19.27
C GLU A 186 -9.14 12.78 18.53
N TYR A 187 -9.08 11.90 17.54
CA TYR A 187 -7.87 11.69 16.72
C TYR A 187 -7.46 12.94 15.95
N VAL A 188 -8.41 13.78 15.55
CA VAL A 188 -8.12 15.05 14.90
C VAL A 188 -7.63 16.09 15.91
N ASN A 189 -8.26 16.18 17.07
CA ASN A 189 -7.93 17.18 18.10
C ASN A 189 -6.59 16.90 18.79
N ASN A 190 -6.23 15.62 18.96
CA ASN A 190 -4.95 15.21 19.53
C ASN A 190 -3.78 15.26 18.51
N PHE A 191 -4.07 15.59 17.26
CA PHE A 191 -3.04 15.76 16.24
C PHE A 191 -2.39 17.13 16.38
N THR A 192 -1.31 17.19 17.17
CA THR A 192 -0.35 18.30 17.12
C THR A 192 0.55 18.08 15.92
N GLY A 193 0.24 18.76 14.81
CA GLY A 193 1.02 18.65 13.58
C GLY A 193 2.51 18.88 13.83
N ALA A 194 3.33 17.86 13.55
CA ALA A 194 4.77 17.95 13.49
C ALA A 194 5.23 18.42 12.11
#